data_1b29309c0b62d18a81b90d23d141cf21
#
_entry.id   1b29309c0b62d18a81b90d23d141cf21
#
_cell.length_a   1.000
_cell.length_b   1.000
_cell.length_c   1.000
_cell.angle_alpha   90.00
_cell.angle_beta   90.00
_cell.angle_gamma   90.00
#
_symmetry.space_group_name_H-M   'P 1'
#
loop_
_entity.id
_entity.type
_entity.pdbx_description
1 polymer ?
#
loop_
_entity_poly.entity_id
_entity_poly.type
_entity_poly.pdbx_seq_one_letter_code
_entity_poly.pdbx_strand_id
1 'polypeptide(L)'
;MKARLALLLIVAAVTAASAAGEPNTAADRAAAVKVLSDLRHVVTPQGIQRAEKIRIGGIDQWVNIRGKDRRNPILLVVHGGPGYVLGPMSWWFQPGWEDYFTVVEWDQRGAGKTFLINDAGKLKPSMTRERMVADAEEMVSWLRKEFGKQKIFLLGHSWGSYMGLSLAQRRPGWLYAYIGTGQISDQPESERRGWRFAMDEARKAGNQKAIRELQAIAPYGEKGKAIPLKDLFVQRKWVGVFGGVMAYRKGNDVETKLTTLSPDYSDQEIRHIWDGNHFSQDPLLREVIAIDMSSIRDLDCPLILLEGRHDYNVNAQLAADWFAKVRAPSKQFVWFEHSAHEAMNEEPGKFLVSLVRYARPFAEKAGDTAPQ
;
A
#
# COMPACT_ATOMS: atom_id res chain seq x y z
N MET A 1 0.96 63.00 -52.40
CA MET A 1 2.12 62.72 -51.52
C MET A 1 1.64 61.86 -50.40
N LYS A 2 1.96 60.58 -50.44
CA LYS A 2 1.54 59.59 -49.43
C LYS A 2 2.82 59.08 -48.75
N ALA A 3 3.04 59.46 -47.49
CA ALA A 3 4.14 58.90 -46.64
C ALA A 3 3.71 57.54 -46.12
N ARG A 4 4.47 56.55 -46.45
CA ARG A 4 4.37 55.19 -45.86
C ARG A 4 5.28 55.11 -44.63
N LEU A 5 4.68 54.92 -43.45
CA LEU A 5 5.39 54.66 -42.21
C LEU A 5 5.73 53.18 -42.21
N ALA A 6 7.02 52.85 -42.24
CA ALA A 6 7.54 51.49 -42.08
C ALA A 6 7.74 51.21 -40.58
N LEU A 7 6.97 50.27 -40.05
CA LEU A 7 7.09 49.77 -38.68
C LEU A 7 8.19 48.71 -38.67
N LEU A 8 9.35 49.03 -38.12
CA LEU A 8 10.41 48.04 -37.85
C LEU A 8 10.04 47.26 -36.58
N LEU A 9 9.65 45.99 -36.76
CA LEU A 9 9.57 45.01 -35.67
C LEU A 9 10.99 44.50 -35.40
N ILE A 10 11.59 44.95 -34.30
CA ILE A 10 12.81 44.34 -33.75
C ILE A 10 12.38 43.09 -32.99
N VAL A 11 12.53 41.93 -33.61
CA VAL A 11 12.46 40.64 -32.92
C VAL A 11 13.80 40.43 -32.21
N ALA A 12 13.84 40.76 -30.93
CA ALA A 12 14.96 40.34 -30.07
C ALA A 12 14.89 38.83 -29.88
N ALA A 13 15.68 38.09 -30.62
CA ALA A 13 15.92 36.66 -30.33
C ALA A 13 16.70 36.58 -29.04
N VAL A 14 15.99 36.27 -27.93
CA VAL A 14 16.64 35.84 -26.69
C VAL A 14 17.11 34.42 -26.93
N THR A 15 18.35 34.28 -27.37
CA THR A 15 19.07 33.00 -27.26
C THR A 15 19.40 32.78 -25.79
N ALA A 16 18.48 32.18 -25.05
CA ALA A 16 18.82 31.56 -23.80
C ALA A 16 19.68 30.33 -24.13
N ALA A 17 21.00 30.52 -24.08
CA ALA A 17 21.92 29.39 -23.99
C ALA A 17 21.60 28.68 -22.68
N SER A 18 20.82 27.61 -22.75
CA SER A 18 20.69 26.66 -21.66
C SER A 18 22.04 25.98 -21.54
N ALA A 19 22.89 26.45 -20.64
CA ALA A 19 23.92 25.64 -20.05
C ALA A 19 23.21 24.60 -19.17
N ALA A 20 22.57 23.64 -19.83
CA ALA A 20 22.13 22.41 -19.17
C ALA A 20 23.42 21.60 -18.95
N GLY A 21 24.10 21.84 -17.84
CA GLY A 21 25.02 20.88 -17.30
C GLY A 21 24.28 19.54 -17.15
N GLU A 22 24.96 18.44 -17.38
CA GLU A 22 24.43 17.11 -17.08
C GLU A 22 23.80 17.15 -15.68
N PRO A 23 22.53 16.72 -15.50
CA PRO A 23 21.86 16.84 -14.22
C PRO A 23 22.68 16.06 -13.17
N ASN A 24 23.12 16.74 -12.13
CA ASN A 24 23.73 16.10 -10.97
C ASN A 24 22.59 15.39 -10.21
N THR A 25 22.19 14.22 -10.69
CA THR A 25 21.00 13.48 -10.26
C THR A 25 20.94 13.29 -8.75
N ALA A 26 22.08 13.20 -8.06
CA ALA A 26 22.12 13.09 -6.59
C ALA A 26 21.81 14.43 -5.90
N ALA A 27 22.36 15.54 -6.39
CA ALA A 27 22.08 16.88 -5.86
C ALA A 27 20.63 17.30 -6.14
N ASP A 28 20.13 17.02 -7.34
CA ASP A 28 18.74 17.30 -7.72
C ASP A 28 17.75 16.50 -6.88
N ARG A 29 18.05 15.22 -6.61
CA ARG A 29 17.26 14.38 -5.70
C ARG A 29 17.27 14.95 -4.28
N ALA A 30 18.42 15.29 -3.73
CA ALA A 30 18.53 15.86 -2.39
C ALA A 30 17.73 17.17 -2.24
N ALA A 31 17.77 18.04 -3.26
CA ALA A 31 16.97 19.26 -3.29
C ALA A 31 15.45 18.95 -3.31
N ALA A 32 15.01 18.00 -4.14
CA ALA A 32 13.62 17.59 -4.21
C ALA A 32 13.14 16.98 -2.87
N VAL A 33 13.91 16.08 -2.28
CA VAL A 33 13.63 15.47 -0.98
C VAL A 33 13.54 16.53 0.13
N LYS A 34 14.43 17.54 0.12
CA LYS A 34 14.37 18.64 1.07
C LYS A 34 13.06 19.43 0.94
N VAL A 35 12.66 19.79 -0.27
CA VAL A 35 11.37 20.49 -0.51
C VAL A 35 10.19 19.66 0.00
N LEU A 36 10.17 18.36 -0.29
CA LEU A 36 9.13 17.45 0.18
C LEU A 36 9.11 17.37 1.71
N SER A 37 10.26 17.28 2.35
CA SER A 37 10.39 17.25 3.81
C SER A 37 9.86 18.53 4.44
N ASP A 38 10.26 19.70 3.91
CA ASP A 38 9.83 21.01 4.40
C ASP A 38 8.30 21.19 4.27
N LEU A 39 7.72 20.80 3.11
CA LEU A 39 6.28 20.86 2.87
C LEU A 39 5.47 19.91 3.76
N ARG A 40 6.05 18.79 4.13
CA ARG A 40 5.41 17.77 4.97
C ARG A 40 5.63 17.98 6.47
N HIS A 41 6.41 18.99 6.87
CA HIS A 41 6.60 19.27 8.28
C HIS A 41 5.28 19.66 8.95
N VAL A 42 4.91 18.96 10.04
CA VAL A 42 3.68 19.21 10.78
C VAL A 42 3.89 20.39 11.69
N VAL A 43 3.28 21.53 11.37
CA VAL A 43 3.46 22.81 12.09
C VAL A 43 2.29 23.20 12.99
N THR A 44 1.22 22.41 13.00
CA THR A 44 0.01 22.71 13.79
C THR A 44 0.27 22.50 15.29
N PRO A 45 -0.31 23.31 16.20
CA PRO A 45 -0.05 23.22 17.65
C PRO A 45 -0.42 21.85 18.26
N GLN A 46 -1.42 21.18 17.72
CA GLN A 46 -1.83 19.84 18.15
C GLN A 46 -1.31 18.74 17.25
N GLY A 47 -0.40 19.08 16.33
CA GLY A 47 0.18 18.15 15.38
C GLY A 47 1.03 17.06 16.06
N ILE A 48 1.18 15.95 15.34
CA ILE A 48 2.07 14.87 15.72
C ILE A 48 2.91 14.43 14.51
N GLN A 49 4.21 14.31 14.72
CA GLN A 49 5.18 13.78 13.77
C GLN A 49 6.24 13.03 14.57
N ARG A 50 6.08 11.70 14.65
CA ARG A 50 6.97 10.79 15.39
C ARG A 50 7.44 9.69 14.44
N ALA A 51 8.72 9.37 14.49
CA ALA A 51 9.33 8.26 13.76
C ALA A 51 10.22 7.52 14.76
N GLU A 52 9.80 6.33 15.17
CA GLU A 52 10.41 5.64 16.30
C GLU A 52 10.29 4.12 16.22
N LYS A 53 11.08 3.45 17.02
CA LYS A 53 10.96 2.02 17.26
C LYS A 53 10.18 1.75 18.53
N ILE A 54 9.28 0.79 18.46
CA ILE A 54 8.47 0.34 19.60
C ILE A 54 8.63 -1.17 19.78
N ARG A 55 8.43 -1.65 21.00
CA ARG A 55 8.59 -3.08 21.33
C ARG A 55 7.28 -3.82 21.05
N ILE A 56 7.25 -4.64 19.97
CA ILE A 56 6.12 -5.47 19.58
C ILE A 56 6.61 -6.89 19.29
N GLY A 57 5.92 -7.89 19.82
CA GLY A 57 6.25 -9.30 19.56
C GLY A 57 7.67 -9.69 19.95
N GLY A 58 8.20 -9.05 20.99
CA GLY A 58 9.55 -9.33 21.47
C GLY A 58 10.70 -8.74 20.66
N ILE A 59 10.44 -7.90 19.64
CA ILE A 59 11.45 -7.19 18.83
C ILE A 59 11.14 -5.70 18.74
N ASP A 60 12.11 -4.89 18.35
CA ASP A 60 11.90 -3.49 18.03
C ASP A 60 11.29 -3.39 16.62
N GLN A 61 10.14 -2.74 16.47
CA GLN A 61 9.47 -2.51 15.20
C GLN A 61 9.31 -1.01 14.95
N TRP A 62 9.47 -0.59 13.70
CA TRP A 62 9.47 0.81 13.32
C TRP A 62 8.07 1.30 12.99
N VAL A 63 7.74 2.51 13.46
CA VAL A 63 6.50 3.21 13.13
C VAL A 63 6.78 4.66 12.76
N ASN A 64 6.01 5.17 11.79
CA ASN A 64 5.87 6.60 11.51
C ASN A 64 4.45 7.01 11.88
N ILE A 65 4.31 8.03 12.73
CA ILE A 65 3.03 8.52 13.23
C ILE A 65 2.90 9.99 12.85
N ARG A 66 1.88 10.31 12.06
CA ARG A 66 1.70 11.66 11.52
C ARG A 66 0.23 12.07 11.55
N GLY A 67 -0.01 13.34 11.90
CA GLY A 67 -1.36 13.92 11.87
C GLY A 67 -1.31 15.40 12.22
N LYS A 68 -2.17 16.21 11.63
CA LYS A 68 -2.25 17.65 11.92
C LYS A 68 -2.92 17.93 13.27
N ASP A 69 -3.66 16.97 13.80
CA ASP A 69 -4.20 17.02 15.16
C ASP A 69 -4.22 15.61 15.77
N ARG A 70 -3.46 15.40 16.86
CA ARG A 70 -3.37 14.10 17.57
C ARG A 70 -4.68 13.63 18.20
N ARG A 71 -5.69 14.50 18.28
CA ARG A 71 -7.03 14.15 18.76
C ARG A 71 -7.86 13.43 17.71
N ASN A 72 -7.47 13.50 16.45
CA ASN A 72 -8.12 12.74 15.37
C ASN A 72 -8.04 11.23 15.64
N PRO A 73 -8.97 10.45 15.08
CA PRO A 73 -8.94 9.00 15.19
C PRO A 73 -7.69 8.42 14.54
N ILE A 74 -7.19 7.32 15.10
CA ILE A 74 -6.03 6.64 14.56
C ILE A 74 -6.44 5.82 13.33
N LEU A 75 -5.63 5.90 12.28
CA LEU A 75 -5.69 5.03 11.11
C LEU A 75 -4.36 4.25 11.03
N LEU A 76 -4.39 2.98 11.44
CA LEU A 76 -3.24 2.08 11.28
C LEU A 76 -3.23 1.50 9.87
N VAL A 77 -2.14 1.71 9.14
CA VAL A 77 -1.89 1.16 7.81
C VAL A 77 -1.03 -0.10 7.94
N VAL A 78 -1.57 -1.23 7.49
CA VAL A 78 -0.92 -2.54 7.48
C VAL A 78 -0.56 -2.89 6.04
N HIS A 79 0.72 -2.75 5.69
CA HIS A 79 1.21 -2.90 4.34
C HIS A 79 1.16 -4.34 3.80
N GLY A 80 1.30 -4.45 2.49
CA GLY A 80 1.29 -5.70 1.72
C GLY A 80 2.63 -6.45 1.68
N GLY A 81 2.79 -7.25 0.68
CA GLY A 81 3.98 -8.05 0.41
C GLY A 81 3.77 -9.56 0.55
N PRO A 82 4.43 -10.27 1.48
CA PRO A 82 5.09 -9.84 2.75
C PRO A 82 6.26 -8.89 2.56
N GLY A 83 6.39 -7.96 3.52
CA GLY A 83 7.55 -7.07 3.59
C GLY A 83 7.58 -5.91 2.59
N TYR A 84 6.48 -5.61 1.88
CA TYR A 84 6.39 -4.49 0.94
C TYR A 84 5.89 -3.24 1.66
N VAL A 85 6.82 -2.49 2.26
CA VAL A 85 6.49 -1.31 3.08
C VAL A 85 5.93 -0.15 2.25
N LEU A 86 4.89 0.50 2.77
CA LEU A 86 4.26 1.67 2.14
C LEU A 86 4.88 3.00 2.57
N GLY A 87 5.51 3.03 3.74
CA GLY A 87 6.12 4.23 4.33
C GLY A 87 6.99 5.05 3.38
N PRO A 88 7.87 4.46 2.56
CA PRO A 88 8.69 5.20 1.60
C PRO A 88 7.89 5.96 0.54
N MET A 89 6.67 5.54 0.24
CA MET A 89 5.78 6.14 -0.76
C MET A 89 4.67 6.99 -0.13
N SER A 90 4.52 6.96 1.20
CA SER A 90 3.43 7.63 1.93
C SER A 90 3.37 9.15 1.67
N TRP A 91 4.50 9.78 1.38
CA TRP A 91 4.58 11.20 1.04
C TRP A 91 3.72 11.57 -0.19
N TRP A 92 3.42 10.60 -1.06
CA TRP A 92 2.61 10.79 -2.25
C TRP A 92 1.09 10.73 -1.96
N PHE A 93 0.63 9.71 -1.25
CA PHE A 93 -0.81 9.46 -1.09
C PHE A 93 -1.38 9.92 0.25
N GLN A 94 -0.57 9.97 1.31
CA GLN A 94 -1.01 10.18 2.69
C GLN A 94 -1.26 11.65 3.10
N PRO A 95 -0.63 12.70 2.53
CA PRO A 95 -0.68 14.05 3.11
C PRO A 95 -2.10 14.55 3.45
N GLY A 96 -3.08 14.32 2.59
CA GLY A 96 -4.47 14.69 2.86
C GLY A 96 -5.16 13.85 3.96
N TRP A 97 -4.65 12.64 4.26
CA TRP A 97 -5.20 11.81 5.34
C TRP A 97 -4.87 12.38 6.71
N GLU A 98 -3.72 13.06 6.83
CA GLU A 98 -3.20 13.66 8.06
C GLU A 98 -4.09 14.83 8.56
N ASP A 99 -4.99 15.38 7.71
CA ASP A 99 -6.00 16.35 8.10
C ASP A 99 -7.14 15.73 8.94
N TYR A 100 -7.41 14.46 8.71
CA TYR A 100 -8.59 13.76 9.23
C TYR A 100 -8.27 12.63 10.21
N PHE A 101 -7.04 12.13 10.17
CA PHE A 101 -6.59 10.99 10.96
C PHE A 101 -5.20 11.25 11.56
N THR A 102 -4.92 10.58 12.67
CA THR A 102 -3.56 10.29 13.09
C THR A 102 -3.15 9.00 12.37
N VAL A 103 -2.39 9.14 11.29
CA VAL A 103 -1.97 8.02 10.44
C VAL A 103 -0.74 7.35 11.01
N VAL A 104 -0.75 6.03 11.07
CA VAL A 104 0.36 5.20 11.54
C VAL A 104 0.78 4.25 10.43
N GLU A 105 1.95 4.52 9.85
CA GLU A 105 2.65 3.60 8.96
C GLU A 105 3.54 2.69 9.82
N TRP A 106 3.41 1.39 9.62
CA TRP A 106 4.11 0.39 10.40
C TRP A 106 4.95 -0.52 9.49
N ASP A 107 6.27 -0.51 9.68
CA ASP A 107 7.16 -1.49 9.07
C ASP A 107 7.07 -2.78 9.88
N GLN A 108 6.37 -3.77 9.34
CA GLN A 108 6.11 -5.05 10.02
C GLN A 108 7.41 -5.83 10.27
N ARG A 109 7.34 -6.85 11.13
CA ARG A 109 8.43 -7.82 11.36
C ARG A 109 9.05 -8.28 10.03
N GLY A 110 10.38 -8.15 9.89
CA GLY A 110 11.11 -8.54 8.70
C GLY A 110 10.99 -7.57 7.52
N ALA A 111 10.39 -6.40 7.69
CA ALA A 111 10.16 -5.42 6.64
C ALA A 111 10.84 -4.08 6.92
N GLY A 112 11.20 -3.35 5.87
CA GLY A 112 11.65 -1.97 5.94
C GLY A 112 12.68 -1.69 7.02
N LYS A 113 12.51 -0.61 7.77
CA LYS A 113 13.40 -0.23 8.87
C LYS A 113 13.37 -1.25 10.01
N THR A 114 12.26 -1.93 10.25
CA THR A 114 12.21 -3.02 11.24
C THR A 114 13.19 -4.13 10.89
N PHE A 115 13.32 -4.51 9.62
CA PHE A 115 14.34 -5.47 9.19
C PHE A 115 15.76 -4.93 9.42
N LEU A 116 16.01 -3.67 9.07
CA LEU A 116 17.35 -3.05 9.15
C LEU A 116 17.87 -2.91 10.60
N ILE A 117 17.00 -2.78 11.59
CA ILE A 117 17.37 -2.61 13.00
C ILE A 117 17.41 -3.91 13.81
N ASN A 118 17.10 -5.06 13.19
CA ASN A 118 17.08 -6.36 13.85
C ASN A 118 18.04 -7.35 13.17
N ASP A 119 18.46 -8.36 13.90
CA ASP A 119 19.25 -9.46 13.37
C ASP A 119 18.37 -10.44 12.58
N ALA A 120 18.65 -10.62 11.29
CA ALA A 120 17.89 -11.47 10.39
C ALA A 120 17.84 -12.95 10.87
N GLY A 121 18.94 -13.46 11.44
CA GLY A 121 19.01 -14.82 11.97
C GLY A 121 18.06 -15.04 13.16
N LYS A 122 17.92 -14.02 14.02
CA LYS A 122 17.00 -14.04 15.15
C LYS A 122 15.54 -13.82 14.73
N LEU A 123 15.29 -13.08 13.65
CA LEU A 123 13.96 -12.88 13.11
C LEU A 123 13.39 -14.14 12.46
N LYS A 124 14.20 -14.85 11.68
CA LYS A 124 13.76 -15.95 10.79
C LYS A 124 12.87 -17.00 11.45
N PRO A 125 13.17 -17.52 12.66
CA PRO A 125 12.32 -18.53 13.33
C PRO A 125 10.91 -18.02 13.69
N SER A 126 10.73 -16.71 13.79
CA SER A 126 9.48 -16.06 14.16
C SER A 126 8.67 -15.53 12.97
N MET A 127 9.15 -15.75 11.74
CA MET A 127 8.45 -15.33 10.51
C MET A 127 7.34 -16.33 10.17
N THR A 128 6.23 -16.27 10.91
CA THR A 128 5.03 -17.10 10.73
C THR A 128 3.79 -16.24 10.63
N ARG A 129 2.75 -16.71 9.95
CA ARG A 129 1.47 -15.99 9.83
C ARG A 129 0.85 -15.66 11.19
N GLU A 130 0.91 -16.63 12.11
CA GLU A 130 0.37 -16.48 13.46
C GLU A 130 1.08 -15.35 14.22
N ARG A 131 2.43 -15.29 14.12
CA ARG A 131 3.21 -14.23 14.75
C ARG A 131 2.91 -12.86 14.13
N MET A 132 2.77 -12.78 12.82
CA MET A 132 2.44 -11.52 12.13
C MET A 132 1.06 -10.99 12.56
N VAL A 133 0.05 -11.86 12.67
CA VAL A 133 -1.28 -11.47 13.18
C VAL A 133 -1.21 -11.06 14.65
N ALA A 134 -0.41 -11.77 15.48
CA ALA A 134 -0.22 -11.41 16.88
C ALA A 134 0.53 -10.07 17.02
N ASP A 135 1.51 -9.78 16.17
CA ASP A 135 2.18 -8.46 16.13
C ASP A 135 1.17 -7.34 15.79
N ALA A 136 0.24 -7.58 14.85
CA ALA A 136 -0.82 -6.63 14.54
C ALA A 136 -1.76 -6.39 15.72
N GLU A 137 -2.10 -7.45 16.47
CA GLU A 137 -2.92 -7.35 17.68
C GLU A 137 -2.19 -6.56 18.78
N GLU A 138 -0.91 -6.82 19.01
CA GLU A 138 -0.08 -6.06 19.96
C GLU A 138 0.06 -4.59 19.52
N MET A 139 0.26 -4.32 18.22
CA MET A 139 0.34 -2.97 17.66
C MET A 139 -0.95 -2.17 17.92
N VAL A 140 -2.11 -2.75 17.62
CA VAL A 140 -3.40 -2.10 17.88
C VAL A 140 -3.60 -1.86 19.39
N SER A 141 -3.24 -2.83 20.22
CA SER A 141 -3.30 -2.68 21.68
C SER A 141 -2.41 -1.55 22.17
N TRP A 142 -1.17 -1.46 21.67
CA TRP A 142 -0.25 -0.38 22.00
C TRP A 142 -0.77 0.99 21.58
N LEU A 143 -1.24 1.13 20.32
CA LEU A 143 -1.80 2.39 19.80
C LEU A 143 -2.98 2.87 20.65
N ARG A 144 -3.90 1.97 20.98
CA ARG A 144 -5.07 2.31 21.82
C ARG A 144 -4.63 2.83 23.20
N LYS A 145 -3.64 2.21 23.82
CA LYS A 145 -3.10 2.62 25.11
C LYS A 145 -2.32 3.94 25.03
N GLU A 146 -1.42 4.05 24.07
CA GLU A 146 -0.54 5.23 23.88
C GLU A 146 -1.35 6.52 23.65
N PHE A 147 -2.43 6.42 22.86
CA PHE A 147 -3.27 7.56 22.52
C PHE A 147 -4.56 7.68 23.35
N GLY A 148 -4.79 6.80 24.32
CA GLY A 148 -6.00 6.77 25.12
C GLY A 148 -7.28 6.49 24.31
N LYS A 149 -7.17 5.79 23.17
CA LYS A 149 -8.28 5.52 22.25
C LYS A 149 -8.97 4.19 22.56
N GLN A 150 -10.30 4.19 22.58
CA GLN A 150 -11.06 2.94 22.75
C GLN A 150 -11.07 2.08 21.49
N LYS A 151 -11.10 2.72 20.30
CA LYS A 151 -11.12 2.08 19.00
C LYS A 151 -10.21 2.82 18.02
N ILE A 152 -9.78 2.15 16.96
CA ILE A 152 -9.02 2.73 15.86
C ILE A 152 -9.60 2.27 14.51
N PHE A 153 -9.16 2.87 13.41
CA PHE A 153 -9.34 2.32 12.07
C PHE A 153 -8.15 1.44 11.70
N LEU A 154 -8.42 0.33 11.03
CA LEU A 154 -7.41 -0.59 10.52
C LEU A 154 -7.55 -0.69 8.99
N LEU A 155 -6.56 -0.19 8.26
CA LEU A 155 -6.44 -0.31 6.81
C LEU A 155 -5.45 -1.42 6.47
N GLY A 156 -5.91 -2.50 5.86
CA GLY A 156 -5.07 -3.60 5.39
C GLY A 156 -4.94 -3.60 3.87
N HIS A 157 -3.71 -3.58 3.36
CA HIS A 157 -3.42 -3.68 1.94
C HIS A 157 -2.82 -5.05 1.60
N SER A 158 -3.40 -5.76 0.62
CA SER A 158 -2.84 -7.02 0.10
C SER A 158 -2.60 -8.05 1.23
N TRP A 159 -1.37 -8.51 1.46
CA TRP A 159 -0.98 -9.31 2.63
C TRP A 159 -1.51 -8.70 3.94
N GLY A 160 -1.44 -7.38 4.10
CA GLY A 160 -1.99 -6.68 5.26
C GLY A 160 -3.50 -6.84 5.42
N SER A 161 -4.23 -7.11 4.35
CA SER A 161 -5.67 -7.38 4.41
C SER A 161 -5.99 -8.72 5.10
N TYR A 162 -5.12 -9.73 4.95
CA TYR A 162 -5.22 -10.98 5.70
C TYR A 162 -5.08 -10.72 7.22
N MET A 163 -4.06 -9.97 7.62
CA MET A 163 -3.84 -9.63 9.02
C MET A 163 -4.98 -8.78 9.57
N GLY A 164 -5.42 -7.77 8.80
CA GLY A 164 -6.50 -6.87 9.20
C GLY A 164 -7.83 -7.60 9.37
N LEU A 165 -8.18 -8.47 8.44
CA LEU A 165 -9.41 -9.28 8.53
C LEU A 165 -9.34 -10.29 9.69
N SER A 166 -8.17 -10.91 9.91
CA SER A 166 -7.94 -11.79 11.05
C SER A 166 -8.11 -11.07 12.40
N LEU A 167 -7.61 -9.82 12.49
CA LEU A 167 -7.79 -9.00 13.68
C LEU A 167 -9.25 -8.57 13.85
N ALA A 168 -9.93 -8.20 12.78
CA ALA A 168 -11.34 -7.81 12.80
C ALA A 168 -12.23 -8.94 13.35
N GLN A 169 -11.89 -10.20 13.06
CA GLN A 169 -12.56 -11.36 13.66
C GLN A 169 -12.23 -11.55 15.13
N ARG A 170 -10.97 -11.38 15.53
CA ARG A 170 -10.50 -11.63 16.90
C ARG A 170 -10.89 -10.51 17.87
N ARG A 171 -10.85 -9.27 17.41
CA ARG A 171 -10.98 -8.05 18.23
C ARG A 171 -11.90 -7.00 17.60
N PRO A 172 -13.12 -7.36 17.17
CA PRO A 172 -14.02 -6.41 16.51
C PRO A 172 -14.30 -5.16 17.35
N GLY A 173 -14.36 -5.30 18.68
CA GLY A 173 -14.58 -4.19 19.62
C GLY A 173 -13.43 -3.17 19.68
N TRP A 174 -12.27 -3.45 19.09
CA TRP A 174 -11.15 -2.51 19.04
C TRP A 174 -11.16 -1.62 17.79
N LEU A 175 -12.05 -1.90 16.86
CA LEU A 175 -12.10 -1.23 15.56
C LEU A 175 -13.35 -0.37 15.40
N TYR A 176 -13.19 0.85 14.88
CA TYR A 176 -14.28 1.63 14.31
C TYR A 176 -14.76 1.01 13.00
N ALA A 177 -13.83 0.60 12.17
CA ALA A 177 -14.05 -0.18 10.96
C ALA A 177 -12.77 -0.92 10.56
N TYR A 178 -12.92 -2.05 9.90
CA TYR A 178 -11.88 -2.66 9.08
C TYR A 178 -12.03 -2.16 7.64
N ILE A 179 -10.92 -1.71 7.06
CA ILE A 179 -10.83 -1.21 5.69
C ILE A 179 -9.87 -2.12 4.93
N GLY A 180 -10.33 -2.77 3.87
CA GLY A 180 -9.50 -3.61 3.01
C GLY A 180 -9.29 -2.97 1.64
N THR A 181 -8.08 -3.11 1.08
CA THR A 181 -7.76 -2.79 -0.31
C THR A 181 -6.81 -3.86 -0.86
N GLY A 182 -7.02 -4.28 -2.11
CA GLY A 182 -6.39 -5.51 -2.60
C GLY A 182 -6.72 -6.70 -1.68
N GLN A 183 -8.00 -6.85 -1.31
CA GLN A 183 -8.46 -7.76 -0.26
C GLN A 183 -8.29 -9.22 -0.63
N ILE A 184 -7.47 -9.94 0.13
CA ILE A 184 -7.36 -11.39 0.02
C ILE A 184 -8.67 -12.04 0.51
N SER A 185 -9.34 -12.76 -0.39
CA SER A 185 -10.52 -13.60 -0.08
C SER A 185 -10.28 -15.07 -0.41
N ASP A 186 -9.81 -15.39 -1.62
CA ASP A 186 -9.42 -16.72 -2.10
C ASP A 186 -8.18 -16.57 -2.96
N GLN A 187 -7.00 -16.65 -2.33
CA GLN A 187 -5.75 -16.44 -3.05
C GLN A 187 -5.45 -17.57 -4.04
N PRO A 188 -5.70 -18.85 -3.77
CA PRO A 188 -5.56 -19.90 -4.77
C PRO A 188 -6.33 -19.65 -6.06
N GLU A 189 -7.60 -19.18 -5.98
CA GLU A 189 -8.38 -18.84 -7.18
C GLU A 189 -7.89 -17.53 -7.79
N SER A 190 -7.44 -16.57 -6.98
CA SER A 190 -6.84 -15.32 -7.47
C SER A 190 -5.62 -15.61 -8.34
N GLU A 191 -4.74 -16.53 -7.93
CA GLU A 191 -3.58 -16.94 -8.72
C GLU A 191 -3.98 -17.52 -10.07
N ARG A 192 -5.00 -18.38 -10.12
CA ARG A 192 -5.53 -18.94 -11.37
C ARG A 192 -6.10 -17.87 -12.29
N ARG A 193 -6.85 -16.91 -11.74
CA ARG A 193 -7.42 -15.79 -12.52
C ARG A 193 -6.34 -14.86 -13.05
N GLY A 194 -5.32 -14.56 -12.24
CA GLY A 194 -4.16 -13.78 -12.66
C GLY A 194 -3.40 -14.42 -13.83
N TRP A 195 -3.18 -15.74 -13.79
CA TRP A 195 -2.56 -16.47 -14.90
C TRP A 195 -3.42 -16.41 -16.19
N ARG A 196 -4.74 -16.64 -16.08
CA ARG A 196 -5.66 -16.53 -17.23
C ARG A 196 -5.62 -15.12 -17.83
N PHE A 197 -5.74 -14.09 -16.99
CA PHE A 197 -5.63 -12.69 -17.41
C PHE A 197 -4.32 -12.45 -18.17
N ALA A 198 -3.18 -12.81 -17.59
CA ALA A 198 -1.88 -12.60 -18.23
C ALA A 198 -1.76 -13.32 -19.56
N MET A 199 -2.28 -14.55 -19.68
CA MET A 199 -2.30 -15.32 -20.93
C MET A 199 -3.19 -14.68 -21.99
N ASP A 200 -4.37 -14.19 -21.61
CA ASP A 200 -5.31 -13.57 -22.54
C ASP A 200 -4.77 -12.23 -23.06
N GLU A 201 -4.18 -11.42 -22.19
CA GLU A 201 -3.53 -10.16 -22.59
C GLU A 201 -2.27 -10.43 -23.46
N ALA A 202 -1.50 -11.48 -23.15
CA ALA A 202 -0.36 -11.88 -23.97
C ALA A 202 -0.79 -12.26 -25.40
N ARG A 203 -1.91 -12.98 -25.53
CA ARG A 203 -2.48 -13.36 -26.84
C ARG A 203 -2.99 -12.14 -27.60
N LYS A 204 -3.76 -11.25 -26.92
CA LYS A 204 -4.26 -10.00 -27.52
C LYS A 204 -3.13 -9.11 -28.02
N ALA A 205 -2.04 -9.02 -27.25
CA ALA A 205 -0.87 -8.22 -27.61
C ALA A 205 0.08 -8.92 -28.64
N GLY A 206 -0.18 -10.16 -29.01
CA GLY A 206 0.72 -10.96 -29.87
C GLY A 206 2.11 -11.21 -29.22
N ASN A 207 2.21 -11.12 -27.89
CA ASN A 207 3.48 -11.22 -27.17
C ASN A 207 3.94 -12.67 -27.04
N GLN A 208 4.69 -13.15 -28.04
CA GLN A 208 5.16 -14.53 -28.12
C GLN A 208 6.06 -14.94 -26.94
N LYS A 209 6.81 -13.99 -26.33
CA LYS A 209 7.63 -14.28 -25.14
C LYS A 209 6.74 -14.58 -23.93
N ALA A 210 5.73 -13.75 -23.70
CA ALA A 210 4.77 -13.94 -22.61
C ALA A 210 4.02 -15.27 -22.77
N ILE A 211 3.52 -15.53 -23.99
CA ILE A 211 2.78 -16.78 -24.30
C ILE A 211 3.65 -18.00 -23.97
N ARG A 212 4.90 -18.05 -24.44
CA ARG A 212 5.80 -19.18 -24.17
C ARG A 212 6.10 -19.34 -22.69
N GLU A 213 6.42 -18.25 -21.96
CA GLU A 213 6.75 -18.31 -20.54
C GLU A 213 5.54 -18.75 -19.70
N LEU A 214 4.33 -18.27 -20.02
CA LEU A 214 3.09 -18.65 -19.32
C LEU A 214 2.65 -20.08 -19.66
N GLN A 215 2.87 -20.54 -20.90
CA GLN A 215 2.61 -21.94 -21.28
C GLN A 215 3.54 -22.91 -20.57
N ALA A 216 4.80 -22.53 -20.36
CA ALA A 216 5.80 -23.38 -19.71
C ALA A 216 5.47 -23.70 -18.24
N ILE A 217 4.62 -22.87 -17.60
CA ILE A 217 4.16 -23.10 -16.22
C ILE A 217 2.73 -23.67 -16.16
N ALA A 218 2.15 -24.03 -17.29
CA ALA A 218 0.83 -24.66 -17.33
C ALA A 218 0.93 -26.17 -17.02
N PRO A 219 -0.09 -26.76 -16.35
CA PRO A 219 -1.27 -26.14 -15.76
C PRO A 219 -0.94 -25.39 -14.45
N TYR A 220 -1.31 -24.10 -14.40
CA TYR A 220 -0.95 -23.22 -13.27
C TYR A 220 -2.01 -23.23 -12.18
N GLY A 221 -1.59 -23.43 -10.94
CA GLY A 221 -2.48 -23.36 -9.78
C GLY A 221 -3.52 -24.46 -9.73
N GLU A 222 -3.17 -25.70 -10.15
CA GLU A 222 -4.08 -26.85 -10.02
C GLU A 222 -4.55 -27.02 -8.56
N LYS A 223 -5.85 -27.28 -8.40
CA LYS A 223 -6.46 -27.45 -7.10
C LYS A 223 -5.76 -28.57 -6.28
N GLY A 224 -5.38 -28.25 -5.07
CA GLY A 224 -4.69 -29.18 -4.18
C GLY A 224 -3.19 -29.34 -4.42
N LYS A 225 -2.61 -28.64 -5.39
CA LYS A 225 -1.17 -28.61 -5.63
C LYS A 225 -0.56 -27.26 -5.25
N ALA A 226 0.60 -27.28 -4.61
CA ALA A 226 1.36 -26.09 -4.31
C ALA A 226 1.92 -25.47 -5.60
N ILE A 227 1.84 -24.15 -5.71
CA ILE A 227 2.47 -23.40 -6.83
C ILE A 227 3.97 -23.27 -6.54
N PRO A 228 4.87 -23.74 -7.42
CA PRO A 228 6.30 -23.49 -7.27
C PRO A 228 6.60 -21.97 -7.33
N LEU A 229 7.47 -21.48 -6.45
CA LEU A 229 7.76 -20.03 -6.40
C LEU A 229 8.31 -19.48 -7.72
N LYS A 230 9.10 -20.28 -8.47
CA LYS A 230 9.58 -19.90 -9.81
C LYS A 230 8.43 -19.63 -10.79
N ASP A 231 7.36 -20.42 -10.73
CA ASP A 231 6.19 -20.30 -11.59
C ASP A 231 5.32 -19.12 -11.14
N LEU A 232 5.21 -18.89 -9.83
CA LEU A 232 4.57 -17.71 -9.27
C LEU A 232 5.22 -16.43 -9.79
N PHE A 233 6.55 -16.33 -9.77
CA PHE A 233 7.26 -15.14 -10.26
C PHE A 233 7.09 -14.92 -11.76
N VAL A 234 6.96 -15.97 -12.58
CA VAL A 234 6.62 -15.85 -14.00
C VAL A 234 5.23 -15.26 -14.17
N GLN A 235 4.25 -15.78 -13.45
CA GLN A 235 2.88 -15.26 -13.47
C GLN A 235 2.82 -13.80 -13.02
N ARG A 236 3.41 -13.44 -11.85
CA ARG A 236 3.42 -12.09 -11.29
C ARG A 236 4.07 -11.06 -12.25
N LYS A 237 5.17 -11.44 -12.87
CA LYS A 237 5.81 -10.62 -13.90
C LYS A 237 4.84 -10.21 -14.99
N TRP A 238 4.11 -11.18 -15.55
CA TRP A 238 3.22 -10.91 -16.68
C TRP A 238 1.91 -10.25 -16.27
N VAL A 239 1.39 -10.52 -15.07
CA VAL A 239 0.29 -9.75 -14.49
C VAL A 239 0.69 -8.27 -14.38
N GLY A 240 1.88 -7.97 -13.85
CA GLY A 240 2.39 -6.59 -13.74
C GLY A 240 2.59 -5.93 -15.11
N VAL A 241 3.22 -6.64 -16.07
CA VAL A 241 3.47 -6.11 -17.43
C VAL A 241 2.17 -5.74 -18.15
N PHE A 242 1.08 -6.46 -17.89
CA PHE A 242 -0.21 -6.22 -18.53
C PHE A 242 -1.16 -5.35 -17.70
N GLY A 243 -0.66 -4.68 -16.65
CA GLY A 243 -1.45 -3.70 -15.90
C GLY A 243 -2.34 -4.28 -14.80
N GLY A 244 -2.13 -5.54 -14.41
CA GLY A 244 -2.89 -6.15 -13.31
C GLY A 244 -2.38 -5.83 -11.91
N VAL A 245 -1.30 -5.03 -11.80
CA VAL A 245 -0.78 -4.47 -10.53
C VAL A 245 -0.99 -2.95 -10.49
N MET A 246 -0.66 -2.25 -11.56
CA MET A 246 -0.98 -0.84 -11.76
C MET A 246 -1.70 -0.69 -13.10
N ALA A 247 -2.91 -0.18 -13.07
CA ALA A 247 -3.75 -0.08 -14.25
C ALA A 247 -3.12 0.82 -15.32
N TYR A 248 -3.24 0.41 -16.59
CA TYR A 248 -2.71 1.15 -17.75
C TYR A 248 -1.19 1.39 -17.74
N ARG A 249 -0.44 0.76 -16.85
CA ARG A 249 1.01 0.90 -16.71
C ARG A 249 1.72 -0.44 -16.97
N LYS A 250 2.97 -0.34 -17.44
CA LYS A 250 3.83 -1.51 -17.68
C LYS A 250 4.82 -1.65 -16.52
N GLY A 251 4.45 -2.45 -15.51
CA GLY A 251 5.30 -2.68 -14.33
C GLY A 251 5.23 -1.60 -13.25
N ASN A 252 6.15 -1.66 -12.29
CA ASN A 252 6.13 -0.90 -11.03
C ASN A 252 7.14 0.27 -11.01
N ASP A 253 7.57 0.79 -12.15
CA ASP A 253 8.58 1.86 -12.23
C ASP A 253 8.20 3.12 -11.45
N VAL A 254 6.89 3.41 -11.36
CA VAL A 254 6.38 4.57 -10.62
C VAL A 254 6.65 4.42 -9.13
N GLU A 255 6.38 3.25 -8.56
CA GLU A 255 6.61 2.98 -7.12
C GLU A 255 8.09 3.08 -6.77
N THR A 256 8.98 2.56 -7.64
CA THR A 256 10.43 2.72 -7.46
C THR A 256 10.81 4.18 -7.42
N LYS A 257 10.28 5.02 -8.31
CA LYS A 257 10.53 6.47 -8.33
C LYS A 257 9.98 7.16 -7.09
N LEU A 258 8.75 6.83 -6.67
CA LEU A 258 8.16 7.36 -5.43
C LEU A 258 9.03 7.01 -4.21
N THR A 259 9.47 5.76 -4.10
CA THR A 259 10.36 5.30 -3.03
C THR A 259 11.65 6.10 -2.98
N THR A 260 12.29 6.38 -4.13
CA THR A 260 13.54 7.14 -4.18
C THR A 260 13.42 8.59 -3.75
N LEU A 261 12.21 9.17 -3.76
CA LEU A 261 11.95 10.54 -3.34
C LEU A 261 11.42 10.65 -1.91
N SER A 262 11.43 9.55 -1.16
CA SER A 262 10.95 9.55 0.23
C SER A 262 11.71 10.56 1.10
N PRO A 263 11.01 11.50 1.78
CA PRO A 263 11.64 12.40 2.74
C PRO A 263 11.85 11.75 4.12
N ASP A 264 11.23 10.60 4.37
CA ASP A 264 11.23 9.92 5.67
C ASP A 264 12.27 8.77 5.76
N TYR A 265 13.00 8.52 4.64
CA TYR A 265 14.01 7.46 4.54
C TYR A 265 15.32 8.01 3.97
N SER A 266 16.44 7.70 4.64
CA SER A 266 17.76 8.03 4.16
C SER A 266 18.13 7.23 2.90
N ASP A 267 19.14 7.69 2.17
CA ASP A 267 19.67 7.00 0.99
C ASP A 267 20.13 5.58 1.28
N GLN A 268 20.68 5.36 2.48
CA GLN A 268 21.10 4.03 2.93
C GLN A 268 19.88 3.13 3.15
N GLU A 269 18.86 3.61 3.84
CA GLU A 269 17.62 2.84 4.07
C GLU A 269 16.90 2.50 2.77
N ILE A 270 16.82 3.45 1.82
CA ILE A 270 16.21 3.21 0.50
C ILE A 270 16.96 2.14 -0.29
N ARG A 271 18.30 2.12 -0.25
CA ARG A 271 19.07 1.06 -0.93
C ARG A 271 18.79 -0.33 -0.40
N HIS A 272 18.42 -0.46 0.87
CA HIS A 272 18.21 -1.72 1.56
C HIS A 272 16.74 -2.02 1.88
N ILE A 273 15.81 -1.15 1.44
CA ILE A 273 14.39 -1.30 1.78
C ILE A 273 13.79 -2.63 1.31
N TRP A 274 14.27 -3.13 0.17
CA TRP A 274 13.82 -4.37 -0.44
C TRP A 274 14.48 -5.63 0.12
N ASP A 275 15.55 -5.49 0.91
CA ASP A 275 16.19 -6.62 1.58
C ASP A 275 15.21 -7.28 2.56
N GLY A 276 14.44 -6.46 3.29
CA GLY A 276 13.37 -6.94 4.15
C GLY A 276 12.22 -7.62 3.39
N ASN A 277 11.87 -7.12 2.20
CA ASN A 277 10.86 -7.77 1.37
C ASN A 277 11.34 -9.16 0.90
N HIS A 278 12.55 -9.28 0.36
CA HIS A 278 13.12 -10.57 -0.03
C HIS A 278 13.22 -11.54 1.16
N PHE A 279 13.69 -11.05 2.32
CA PHE A 279 13.76 -11.84 3.54
C PHE A 279 12.39 -12.38 3.97
N SER A 280 11.35 -11.53 3.93
CA SER A 280 10.00 -11.90 4.34
C SER A 280 9.31 -12.86 3.36
N GLN A 281 9.62 -12.76 2.07
CA GLN A 281 9.05 -13.66 1.05
C GLN A 281 9.51 -15.11 1.24
N ASP A 282 10.78 -15.36 1.62
CA ASP A 282 11.32 -16.71 1.77
C ASP A 282 10.47 -17.59 2.70
N PRO A 283 10.15 -17.20 3.94
CA PRO A 283 9.33 -18.01 4.85
C PRO A 283 7.82 -17.90 4.58
N LEU A 284 7.30 -16.74 4.12
CA LEU A 284 5.86 -16.45 4.18
C LEU A 284 5.14 -16.61 2.84
N LEU A 285 5.80 -16.42 1.70
CA LEU A 285 5.10 -16.30 0.42
C LEU A 285 4.30 -17.56 0.03
N ARG A 286 4.83 -18.76 0.34
CA ARG A 286 4.12 -20.03 0.10
C ARG A 286 2.82 -20.11 0.91
N GLU A 287 2.83 -19.57 2.11
CA GLU A 287 1.66 -19.53 2.98
C GLU A 287 0.64 -18.50 2.51
N VAL A 288 1.12 -17.34 2.00
CA VAL A 288 0.28 -16.26 1.46
C VAL A 288 -0.55 -16.75 0.28
N ILE A 289 0.08 -17.42 -0.69
CA ILE A 289 -0.61 -17.93 -1.89
C ILE A 289 -1.59 -19.07 -1.60
N ALA A 290 -1.57 -19.63 -0.39
CA ALA A 290 -2.51 -20.64 0.08
C ALA A 290 -3.64 -20.08 0.97
N ILE A 291 -3.71 -18.77 1.20
CA ILE A 291 -4.72 -18.15 2.05
C ILE A 291 -6.09 -18.24 1.37
N ASP A 292 -7.04 -18.87 2.07
CA ASP A 292 -8.46 -18.86 1.73
C ASP A 292 -9.27 -18.36 2.93
N MET A 293 -9.84 -17.18 2.82
CA MET A 293 -10.74 -16.56 3.79
C MET A 293 -12.19 -16.53 3.30
N SER A 294 -12.46 -17.23 2.19
CA SER A 294 -13.78 -17.21 1.53
C SER A 294 -14.90 -17.80 2.38
N SER A 295 -14.56 -18.56 3.43
CA SER A 295 -15.51 -19.13 4.38
C SER A 295 -16.02 -18.13 5.44
N ILE A 296 -15.33 -16.99 5.64
CA ILE A 296 -15.78 -15.97 6.59
C ILE A 296 -17.07 -15.35 6.10
N ARG A 297 -18.11 -15.38 6.95
CA ARG A 297 -19.45 -14.88 6.64
C ARG A 297 -19.93 -13.80 7.57
N ASP A 298 -19.32 -13.65 8.73
CA ASP A 298 -19.76 -12.74 9.77
C ASP A 298 -18.60 -11.92 10.31
N LEU A 299 -18.82 -10.62 10.43
CA LEU A 299 -17.93 -9.69 11.10
C LEU A 299 -18.76 -8.84 12.07
N ASP A 300 -18.23 -8.63 13.28
CA ASP A 300 -18.88 -7.83 14.32
C ASP A 300 -18.36 -6.36 14.33
N CYS A 301 -17.65 -5.94 13.30
CA CYS A 301 -17.26 -4.55 13.07
C CYS A 301 -17.64 -4.11 11.65
N PRO A 302 -17.78 -2.79 11.38
CA PRO A 302 -18.01 -2.26 10.04
C PRO A 302 -16.91 -2.69 9.06
N LEU A 303 -17.30 -3.03 7.83
CA LEU A 303 -16.45 -3.48 6.73
C LEU A 303 -16.50 -2.49 5.57
N ILE A 304 -15.34 -1.99 5.16
CA ILE A 304 -15.18 -1.12 3.98
C ILE A 304 -14.17 -1.77 3.05
N LEU A 305 -14.52 -1.98 1.77
CA LEU A 305 -13.57 -2.41 0.76
C LEU A 305 -13.38 -1.32 -0.30
N LEU A 306 -12.11 -1.02 -0.58
CA LEU A 306 -11.66 -0.03 -1.55
C LEU A 306 -10.83 -0.74 -2.62
N GLU A 307 -11.46 -1.19 -3.72
CA GLU A 307 -10.88 -2.15 -4.65
C GLU A 307 -10.65 -1.58 -6.04
N GLY A 308 -9.44 -1.78 -6.59
CA GLY A 308 -9.14 -1.43 -7.96
C GLY A 308 -9.80 -2.41 -8.95
N ARG A 309 -10.49 -1.87 -9.97
CA ARG A 309 -11.21 -2.65 -10.98
C ARG A 309 -10.32 -3.63 -11.74
N HIS A 310 -9.08 -3.25 -11.94
CA HIS A 310 -8.09 -3.98 -12.74
C HIS A 310 -7.11 -4.81 -11.90
N ASP A 311 -7.41 -5.04 -10.60
CA ASP A 311 -6.55 -5.85 -9.75
C ASP A 311 -6.65 -7.34 -10.12
N TYR A 312 -5.55 -7.85 -10.69
CA TYR A 312 -5.33 -9.27 -10.97
C TYR A 312 -4.14 -9.84 -10.18
N ASN A 313 -3.53 -9.02 -9.32
CA ASN A 313 -2.54 -9.47 -8.34
C ASN A 313 -3.21 -10.13 -7.15
N VAL A 314 -4.26 -9.49 -6.63
CA VAL A 314 -5.26 -10.06 -5.73
C VAL A 314 -6.63 -9.78 -6.35
N ASN A 315 -7.24 -10.79 -6.96
CA ASN A 315 -8.36 -10.56 -7.88
C ASN A 315 -9.55 -9.86 -7.23
N ALA A 316 -9.77 -8.58 -7.57
CA ALA A 316 -10.79 -7.73 -6.98
C ALA A 316 -12.23 -8.27 -7.14
N GLN A 317 -12.53 -9.01 -8.21
CA GLN A 317 -13.86 -9.61 -8.37
C GLN A 317 -14.12 -10.70 -7.32
N LEU A 318 -13.08 -11.46 -6.91
CA LEU A 318 -13.21 -12.42 -5.79
C LEU A 318 -13.51 -11.71 -4.46
N ALA A 319 -12.85 -10.57 -4.22
CA ALA A 319 -13.15 -9.74 -3.05
C ALA A 319 -14.61 -9.22 -3.07
N ALA A 320 -15.09 -8.77 -4.22
CA ALA A 320 -16.48 -8.33 -4.40
C ALA A 320 -17.49 -9.47 -4.19
N ASP A 321 -17.21 -10.64 -4.76
CA ASP A 321 -18.06 -11.84 -4.63
C ASP A 321 -18.11 -12.33 -3.16
N TRP A 322 -17.00 -12.24 -2.44
CA TRP A 322 -16.92 -12.52 -1.01
C TRP A 322 -17.68 -11.47 -0.19
N PHE A 323 -17.45 -10.18 -0.45
CA PHE A 323 -18.10 -9.06 0.23
C PHE A 323 -19.62 -9.14 0.13
N ALA A 324 -20.16 -9.54 -1.01
CA ALA A 324 -21.60 -9.71 -1.19
C ALA A 324 -22.21 -10.71 -0.18
N LYS A 325 -21.44 -11.70 0.24
CA LYS A 325 -21.87 -12.79 1.13
C LYS A 325 -21.61 -12.53 2.60
N VAL A 326 -20.72 -11.60 2.95
CA VAL A 326 -20.39 -11.26 4.35
C VAL A 326 -21.50 -10.44 4.96
N ARG A 327 -21.84 -10.73 6.22
CA ARG A 327 -22.67 -9.90 7.10
C ARG A 327 -21.78 -9.09 8.02
N ALA A 328 -22.07 -7.81 8.17
CA ALA A 328 -21.40 -6.90 9.10
C ALA A 328 -22.39 -5.82 9.54
N PRO A 329 -22.15 -5.13 10.69
CA PRO A 329 -23.02 -4.04 11.17
C PRO A 329 -23.22 -2.91 10.17
N SER A 330 -22.21 -2.68 9.33
CA SER A 330 -22.26 -1.76 8.19
C SER A 330 -21.29 -2.26 7.12
N LYS A 331 -21.65 -2.13 5.85
CA LYS A 331 -20.81 -2.53 4.72
C LYS A 331 -20.76 -1.45 3.66
N GLN A 332 -19.55 -1.16 3.15
CA GLN A 332 -19.35 -0.27 2.01
C GLN A 332 -18.34 -0.88 1.06
N PHE A 333 -18.68 -0.94 -0.23
CA PHE A 333 -17.77 -1.33 -1.30
C PHE A 333 -17.60 -0.16 -2.27
N VAL A 334 -16.35 0.17 -2.61
CA VAL A 334 -16.03 1.24 -3.54
C VAL A 334 -15.11 0.71 -4.63
N TRP A 335 -15.57 0.75 -5.88
CA TRP A 335 -14.73 0.47 -7.02
C TRP A 335 -13.87 1.67 -7.38
N PHE A 336 -12.59 1.43 -7.60
CA PHE A 336 -11.63 2.36 -8.20
C PHE A 336 -11.47 1.96 -9.66
N GLU A 337 -12.22 2.62 -10.53
CA GLU A 337 -12.41 2.20 -11.92
C GLU A 337 -11.15 2.32 -12.77
N HIS A 338 -10.19 3.14 -12.34
CA HIS A 338 -8.94 3.39 -13.06
C HIS A 338 -7.71 2.85 -12.33
N SER A 339 -7.91 2.01 -11.32
CA SER A 339 -6.85 1.41 -10.52
C SER A 339 -6.83 -0.09 -10.60
N ALA A 340 -5.65 -0.67 -10.33
CA ALA A 340 -5.45 -2.08 -10.07
C ALA A 340 -5.14 -2.31 -8.57
N HIS A 341 -4.03 -2.97 -8.25
CA HIS A 341 -3.68 -3.36 -6.89
C HIS A 341 -3.32 -2.17 -5.98
N GLU A 342 -2.84 -1.09 -6.57
CA GLU A 342 -2.28 0.07 -5.88
C GLU A 342 -3.26 1.26 -5.86
N ALA A 343 -4.53 1.02 -5.53
CA ALA A 343 -5.59 2.03 -5.61
C ALA A 343 -5.25 3.34 -4.85
N MET A 344 -4.55 3.28 -3.72
CA MET A 344 -4.12 4.46 -2.97
C MET A 344 -3.04 5.27 -3.71
N ASN A 345 -2.21 4.62 -4.51
CA ASN A 345 -1.18 5.25 -5.33
C ASN A 345 -1.75 5.78 -6.65
N GLU A 346 -2.74 5.10 -7.21
CA GLU A 346 -3.29 5.37 -8.55
C GLU A 346 -4.40 6.41 -8.54
N GLU A 347 -5.29 6.39 -7.54
CA GLU A 347 -6.39 7.35 -7.36
C GLU A 347 -6.37 7.95 -5.93
N PRO A 348 -5.27 8.63 -5.48
CA PRO A 348 -5.10 9.06 -4.09
C PRO A 348 -6.19 10.02 -3.61
N GLY A 349 -6.69 10.89 -4.46
CA GLY A 349 -7.79 11.81 -4.12
C GLY A 349 -9.09 11.07 -3.84
N LYS A 350 -9.44 10.08 -4.66
CA LYS A 350 -10.64 9.25 -4.44
C LYS A 350 -10.49 8.37 -3.21
N PHE A 351 -9.27 7.88 -2.93
CA PHE A 351 -8.98 7.08 -1.74
C PHE A 351 -9.22 7.92 -0.47
N LEU A 352 -8.67 9.15 -0.40
CA LEU A 352 -8.93 10.10 0.69
C LEU A 352 -10.42 10.36 0.88
N VAL A 353 -11.14 10.73 -0.20
CA VAL A 353 -12.59 11.00 -0.14
C VAL A 353 -13.35 9.79 0.39
N SER A 354 -12.94 8.57 0.01
CA SER A 354 -13.56 7.33 0.49
C SER A 354 -13.33 7.11 1.98
N LEU A 355 -12.12 7.35 2.49
CA LEU A 355 -11.81 7.27 3.92
C LEU A 355 -12.65 8.28 4.73
N VAL A 356 -12.71 9.54 4.28
CA VAL A 356 -13.46 10.59 4.97
C VAL A 356 -14.96 10.31 4.93
N ARG A 357 -15.49 9.90 3.78
CA ARG A 357 -16.93 9.68 3.60
C ARG A 357 -17.45 8.43 4.29
N TYR A 358 -16.70 7.35 4.27
CA TYR A 358 -17.21 6.04 4.68
C TYR A 358 -16.62 5.51 5.98
N ALA A 359 -15.40 5.91 6.35
CA ALA A 359 -14.77 5.46 7.59
C ALA A 359 -14.95 6.50 8.71
N ARG A 360 -14.55 7.75 8.51
CA ARG A 360 -14.53 8.79 9.55
C ARG A 360 -15.85 8.95 10.33
N PRO A 361 -17.06 8.83 9.74
CA PRO A 361 -18.31 8.98 10.48
C PRO A 361 -18.49 8.03 11.68
N PHE A 362 -17.80 6.89 11.71
CA PHE A 362 -17.85 5.99 12.86
C PHE A 362 -17.15 6.58 14.08
N ALA A 363 -16.04 7.30 13.89
CA ALA A 363 -15.33 8.00 14.97
C ALA A 363 -16.06 9.29 15.37
N GLU A 364 -16.62 10.04 14.41
CA GLU A 364 -17.43 11.23 14.66
C GLU A 364 -18.64 10.91 15.57
N LYS A 365 -19.36 9.83 15.27
CA LYS A 365 -20.45 9.34 16.12
C LYS A 365 -20.02 9.00 17.54
N ALA A 366 -18.76 8.60 17.72
CA ALA A 366 -18.20 8.27 19.03
C ALA A 366 -17.59 9.49 19.75
N GLY A 367 -17.58 10.67 19.14
CA GLY A 367 -16.93 11.87 19.65
C GLY A 367 -15.40 11.79 19.64
N ASP A 368 -14.81 10.89 18.82
CA ASP A 368 -13.36 10.67 18.75
C ASP A 368 -12.77 11.35 17.51
N THR A 369 -12.94 12.65 17.41
CA THR A 369 -12.36 13.52 16.38
C THR A 369 -11.86 14.82 16.97
N ALA A 370 -10.88 15.46 16.33
CA ALA A 370 -10.52 16.82 16.63
C ALA A 370 -11.72 17.76 16.38
N PRO A 371 -11.87 18.85 17.13
CA PRO A 371 -12.81 19.92 16.81
C PRO A 371 -12.56 20.45 15.40
N GLN A 372 -13.64 20.71 14.66
CA GLN A 372 -13.56 21.35 13.34
C GLN A 372 -13.45 22.85 13.46
#